data_1e065ae48753b671d3cd29b47dfc2333
#
_entry.id   1e065ae48753b671d3cd29b47dfc2333
#
_cell.length_a   1.000
_cell.length_b   1.000
_cell.length_c   1.000
_cell.angle_alpha   90.00
_cell.angle_beta   90.00
_cell.angle_gamma   90.00
#
_symmetry.space_group_name_H-M   'P 1'
#
loop_
_entity.id
_entity.type
_entity.pdbx_description
1 polymer ?
#
loop_
_entity_poly.entity_id
_entity_poly.type
_entity_poly.pdbx_seq_one_letter_code
_entity_poly.pdbx_strand_id
1 'polypeptide(L)'
;MNTEDVPILRGQAGWLAIESAYANTIAGVDPDDQPTINELLKQWRRHYMRNTLRTSYYLAHYHYNGVAYSIPPAMKALAKPMIGWPNKAVRALADLSVFEGIDAPDSLQTQVDDIIAANTFGVKIQQAIVSAYTHGCSFMTISGDGDDIRITPRAADWSSALWDWGNDRIGAAMTIRDKDKDGYITRFDVWLPGKVYLCRRNSGTWEAERIETGFDQPTVVPIISDQQLYRPLGSSRITRPLMALTDLGLRTLVRMEATAEFYAAPRIWFLGANKSQVSPDTWGSIVSVINGIPAGRNGEKPELRQLTQASMQPHSDMLKTVALMVSSETDIPVNDLGITMDNPASAEAMAEAERKLSRTADRQNKRFGESIKSILAMALAAQGADEADIRQLRPIWAPTKEASDAARADWYQKVASTNPAFADSDVGLSRAGLTWDEINAHRAYERQQRTQNAIDELRAKIATAKTDTQEDAANGQQQPAAEQPQPGAA
;
A
#
# COMPACT_ATOMS: atom_id res chain seq x y z
N MET A 1 -22.42 10.10 15.01
CA MET A 1 -21.57 8.90 14.98
C MET A 1 -21.26 8.55 16.41
N ASN A 2 -21.79 7.45 16.90
CA ASN A 2 -21.55 7.01 18.27
C ASN A 2 -20.06 6.63 18.38
N THR A 3 -19.48 6.93 19.51
CA THR A 3 -18.12 6.52 19.86
C THR A 3 -17.92 4.99 19.89
N GLU A 4 -18.98 4.24 19.62
CA GLU A 4 -18.99 2.79 19.41
C GLU A 4 -18.36 2.35 18.08
N ASP A 5 -18.27 3.25 17.08
CA ASP A 5 -17.67 2.96 15.78
C ASP A 5 -16.12 3.08 15.76
N VAL A 6 -15.51 3.45 16.89
CA VAL A 6 -14.05 3.36 17.10
C VAL A 6 -13.78 2.31 18.16
N PRO A 7 -13.76 1.03 17.80
CA PRO A 7 -13.65 -0.09 18.75
C PRO A 7 -12.39 -0.02 19.63
N ILE A 8 -11.48 0.88 19.30
CA ILE A 8 -10.10 0.88 19.74
C ILE A 8 -9.84 1.86 20.88
N LEU A 9 -10.57 2.97 20.91
CA LEU A 9 -10.32 4.01 21.93
C LEU A 9 -11.31 3.98 23.09
N ARG A 10 -12.39 3.21 22.97
CA ARG A 10 -13.42 3.04 24.03
C ARG A 10 -13.90 1.61 24.21
N GLY A 11 -13.39 0.64 23.45
CA GLY A 11 -13.96 -0.71 23.47
C GLY A 11 -13.38 -1.55 24.61
N GLN A 12 -14.24 -2.10 25.41
CA GLN A 12 -13.95 -3.30 26.17
C GLN A 12 -13.28 -4.36 25.28
N ALA A 13 -13.67 -4.47 23.99
CA ALA A 13 -13.10 -5.36 23.00
C ALA A 13 -11.57 -5.17 22.79
N GLY A 14 -11.05 -3.94 22.77
CA GLY A 14 -9.62 -3.69 22.68
C GLY A 14 -8.86 -4.13 23.94
N TRP A 15 -9.41 -3.88 25.11
CA TRP A 15 -8.86 -4.33 26.40
C TRP A 15 -8.91 -5.84 26.52
N LEU A 16 -10.04 -6.49 26.17
CA LEU A 16 -10.23 -7.93 26.20
C LEU A 16 -9.25 -8.63 25.25
N ALA A 17 -9.00 -8.07 24.05
CA ALA A 17 -8.01 -8.60 23.14
C ALA A 17 -6.59 -8.54 23.73
N ILE A 18 -6.25 -7.47 24.47
CA ILE A 18 -4.96 -7.32 25.14
C ILE A 18 -4.85 -8.31 26.33
N GLU A 19 -5.88 -8.46 27.12
CA GLU A 19 -5.90 -9.38 28.26
C GLU A 19 -5.87 -10.85 27.81
N SER A 20 -6.60 -11.20 26.74
CA SER A 20 -6.64 -12.56 26.22
C SER A 20 -5.35 -13.00 25.52
N ALA A 21 -4.45 -12.08 25.21
CA ALA A 21 -3.12 -12.38 24.65
C ALA A 21 -2.15 -12.96 25.69
N TYR A 22 -2.64 -13.55 26.76
CA TYR A 22 -1.80 -14.24 27.77
C TYR A 22 -1.98 -15.74 27.62
N ALA A 23 -0.94 -16.40 27.17
CA ALA A 23 -0.88 -17.87 27.15
C ALA A 23 0.35 -18.31 27.96
N ASN A 24 0.16 -18.54 29.26
CA ASN A 24 1.25 -18.97 30.13
C ASN A 24 1.74 -20.38 29.75
N THR A 25 0.83 -21.24 29.29
CA THR A 25 1.14 -22.62 28.85
C THR A 25 0.16 -22.96 27.73
N ILE A 26 0.68 -23.49 26.64
CA ILE A 26 -0.10 -23.98 25.50
C ILE A 26 0.18 -25.45 25.35
N ALA A 27 -0.86 -26.30 25.44
CA ALA A 27 -0.73 -27.74 25.22
C ALA A 27 -0.30 -27.99 23.76
N GLY A 28 0.67 -28.89 23.56
CA GLY A 28 1.19 -29.21 22.22
C GLY A 28 2.34 -28.32 21.74
N VAL A 29 2.77 -27.35 22.54
CA VAL A 29 3.98 -26.55 22.28
C VAL A 29 5.17 -27.14 23.01
N ASP A 30 6.32 -27.17 22.34
CA ASP A 30 7.58 -27.57 22.97
C ASP A 30 7.92 -26.63 24.14
N PRO A 31 8.39 -27.14 25.29
CA PRO A 31 8.72 -26.31 26.45
C PRO A 31 9.73 -25.21 26.15
N ASP A 32 10.68 -25.45 25.23
CA ASP A 32 11.72 -24.49 24.83
C ASP A 32 11.17 -23.33 23.96
N ASP A 33 10.05 -23.53 23.28
CA ASP A 33 9.41 -22.52 22.42
C ASP A 33 8.42 -21.62 23.18
N GLN A 34 7.88 -22.12 24.30
CA GLN A 34 6.86 -21.39 25.07
C GLN A 34 7.32 -19.96 25.49
N PRO A 35 8.58 -19.75 25.94
CA PRO A 35 9.06 -18.40 26.25
C PRO A 35 9.04 -17.45 25.04
N THR A 36 9.39 -17.96 23.87
CA THR A 36 9.37 -17.17 22.61
C THR A 36 7.96 -16.77 22.24
N ILE A 37 7.00 -17.67 22.34
CA ILE A 37 5.58 -17.39 22.09
C ILE A 37 5.06 -16.33 23.07
N ASN A 38 5.39 -16.45 24.35
CA ASN A 38 4.99 -15.47 25.36
C ASN A 38 5.60 -14.08 25.09
N GLU A 39 6.85 -14.01 24.62
CA GLU A 39 7.48 -12.73 24.24
C GLU A 39 6.82 -12.13 22.99
N LEU A 40 6.43 -12.93 21.98
CA LEU A 40 5.66 -12.49 20.82
C LEU A 40 4.30 -11.90 21.21
N LEU A 41 3.56 -12.56 22.11
CA LEU A 41 2.30 -12.06 22.65
C LEU A 41 2.49 -10.76 23.42
N LYS A 42 3.53 -10.67 24.24
CA LYS A 42 3.89 -9.46 24.98
C LYS A 42 4.28 -8.32 24.03
N GLN A 43 5.05 -8.59 22.99
CA GLN A 43 5.44 -7.62 21.97
C GLN A 43 4.20 -7.11 21.22
N TRP A 44 3.27 -7.99 20.82
CA TRP A 44 2.01 -7.61 20.21
C TRP A 44 1.20 -6.68 21.12
N ARG A 45 0.99 -7.04 22.38
CA ARG A 45 0.30 -6.20 23.37
C ARG A 45 0.92 -4.80 23.49
N ARG A 46 2.25 -4.74 23.56
CA ARG A 46 3.00 -3.47 23.67
C ARG A 46 2.74 -2.54 22.50
N HIS A 47 2.54 -3.08 21.31
CA HIS A 47 2.38 -2.31 20.08
C HIS A 47 0.93 -2.11 19.64
N TYR A 48 0.01 -2.92 20.13
CA TYR A 48 -1.39 -2.95 19.73
C TYR A 48 -2.05 -1.56 19.72
N MET A 49 -2.07 -0.88 20.86
CA MET A 49 -2.73 0.43 20.99
C MET A 49 -2.16 1.49 20.04
N ARG A 50 -0.85 1.46 19.81
CA ARG A 50 -0.20 2.39 18.89
C ARG A 50 -0.53 2.09 17.44
N ASN A 51 -0.53 0.82 17.07
CA ASN A 51 -0.85 0.42 15.70
C ASN A 51 -2.31 0.75 15.38
N THR A 52 -3.19 0.49 16.31
CA THR A 52 -4.61 0.75 16.16
C THR A 52 -4.95 2.25 16.13
N LEU A 53 -4.22 3.07 16.90
CA LEU A 53 -4.32 4.53 16.78
C LEU A 53 -3.95 4.99 15.35
N ARG A 54 -2.91 4.43 14.76
CA ARG A 54 -2.52 4.73 13.37
C ARG A 54 -3.58 4.31 12.35
N THR A 55 -4.18 3.14 12.53
CA THR A 55 -5.34 2.70 11.72
C THR A 55 -6.49 3.70 11.82
N SER A 56 -6.78 4.20 13.03
CA SER A 56 -7.85 5.21 13.22
C SER A 56 -7.55 6.52 12.48
N TYR A 57 -6.32 6.99 12.52
CA TYR A 57 -5.91 8.19 11.75
C TYR A 57 -5.95 7.93 10.25
N TYR A 58 -5.50 6.76 9.79
CA TYR A 58 -5.55 6.36 8.39
C TYR A 58 -6.98 6.33 7.84
N LEU A 59 -7.91 5.76 8.60
CA LEU A 59 -9.33 5.65 8.24
C LEU A 59 -10.14 6.92 8.54
N ALA A 60 -9.52 7.96 9.09
CA ALA A 60 -10.17 9.18 9.57
C ALA A 60 -11.32 8.89 10.58
N HIS A 61 -11.24 7.77 11.32
CA HIS A 61 -12.19 7.42 12.38
C HIS A 61 -11.86 8.10 13.71
N TYR A 62 -10.80 8.89 13.75
CA TYR A 62 -10.40 9.63 14.93
C TYR A 62 -11.24 10.90 15.08
N HIS A 63 -11.93 11.02 16.22
CA HIS A 63 -12.65 12.22 16.60
C HIS A 63 -11.86 12.99 17.63
N TYR A 64 -11.54 14.24 17.31
CA TYR A 64 -10.93 15.13 18.27
C TYR A 64 -11.91 15.46 19.41
N ASN A 65 -11.67 14.92 20.60
CA ASN A 65 -12.44 15.16 21.81
C ASN A 65 -11.86 16.33 22.66
N GLY A 66 -10.96 17.13 22.10
CA GLY A 66 -10.33 18.25 22.79
C GLY A 66 -11.34 19.28 23.28
N VAL A 67 -11.10 19.80 24.47
CA VAL A 67 -11.95 20.83 25.08
C VAL A 67 -11.67 22.16 24.37
N ALA A 68 -12.58 22.56 23.47
CA ALA A 68 -12.60 23.92 22.94
C ALA A 68 -13.49 24.77 23.85
N TYR A 69 -12.88 25.52 24.75
CA TYR A 69 -13.60 26.38 25.72
C TYR A 69 -14.50 27.42 25.04
N SER A 70 -14.19 27.79 23.81
CA SER A 70 -14.90 28.83 23.05
C SER A 70 -16.12 28.33 22.27
N ILE A 71 -16.39 27.01 22.24
CA ILE A 71 -17.48 26.44 21.46
C ILE A 71 -18.58 25.91 22.38
N PRO A 72 -19.84 26.36 22.22
CA PRO A 72 -20.97 25.86 22.98
C PRO A 72 -21.14 24.34 22.83
N PRO A 73 -21.51 23.60 23.89
CA PRO A 73 -21.65 22.14 23.83
C PRO A 73 -22.62 21.63 22.74
N ALA A 74 -23.69 22.37 22.49
CA ALA A 74 -24.67 22.03 21.44
C ALA A 74 -24.05 22.07 20.03
N MET A 75 -23.20 23.06 19.73
CA MET A 75 -22.52 23.17 18.43
C MET A 75 -21.42 22.13 18.30
N LYS A 76 -20.74 21.75 19.40
CA LYS A 76 -19.73 20.71 19.43
C LYS A 76 -20.30 19.34 19.02
N ALA A 77 -21.56 19.06 19.30
CA ALA A 77 -22.21 17.81 18.91
C ALA A 77 -22.54 17.74 17.39
N LEU A 78 -22.72 18.91 16.77
CA LEU A 78 -23.06 19.01 15.33
C LEU A 78 -21.82 19.02 14.44
N ALA A 79 -20.75 19.70 14.88
CA ALA A 79 -19.51 19.85 14.11
C ALA A 79 -18.68 18.57 14.19
N LYS A 80 -18.65 17.77 13.13
CA LYS A 80 -17.85 16.53 13.00
C LYS A 80 -16.99 16.56 11.74
N PRO A 81 -16.11 17.55 11.57
CA PRO A 81 -15.23 17.57 10.40
C PRO A 81 -14.24 16.40 10.45
N MET A 82 -13.85 15.93 9.26
CA MET A 82 -12.84 14.91 9.09
C MET A 82 -11.75 15.41 8.16
N ILE A 83 -10.50 15.05 8.46
CA ILE A 83 -9.35 15.39 7.62
C ILE A 83 -8.63 14.11 7.25
N GLY A 84 -8.45 13.88 5.94
CA GLY A 84 -7.80 12.70 5.37
C GLY A 84 -6.28 12.85 5.18
N TRP A 85 -5.58 13.80 5.80
CA TRP A 85 -4.14 14.00 5.61
C TRP A 85 -3.30 12.75 5.93
N PRO A 86 -3.57 11.98 7.01
CA PRO A 86 -2.83 10.74 7.27
C PRO A 86 -3.03 9.68 6.20
N ASN A 87 -4.26 9.54 5.66
CA ASN A 87 -4.53 8.67 4.53
C ASN A 87 -3.77 9.10 3.29
N LYS A 88 -3.82 10.40 2.98
CA LYS A 88 -3.10 10.99 1.84
C LYS A 88 -1.59 10.75 1.95
N ALA A 89 -1.02 10.91 3.16
CA ALA A 89 0.40 10.69 3.41
C ALA A 89 0.84 9.24 3.13
N VAL A 90 0.01 8.27 3.45
CA VAL A 90 0.25 6.85 3.15
C VAL A 90 0.07 6.58 1.67
N ARG A 91 -1.07 7.01 1.09
CA ARG A 91 -1.41 6.73 -0.30
C ARG A 91 -0.44 7.37 -1.29
N ALA A 92 0.00 8.59 -1.05
CA ALA A 92 0.93 9.30 -1.93
C ALA A 92 2.24 8.51 -2.17
N LEU A 93 2.73 7.72 -1.20
CA LEU A 93 3.88 6.83 -1.40
C LEU A 93 3.46 5.45 -1.92
N ALA A 94 2.34 4.91 -1.43
CA ALA A 94 1.88 3.59 -1.84
C ALA A 94 1.52 3.54 -3.32
N ASP A 95 0.93 4.62 -3.85
CA ASP A 95 0.53 4.73 -5.24
C ASP A 95 1.76 4.90 -6.19
N LEU A 96 2.94 5.27 -5.66
CA LEU A 96 4.23 5.25 -6.36
C LEU A 96 4.99 3.92 -6.20
N SER A 97 4.45 2.98 -5.42
CA SER A 97 5.05 1.67 -5.15
C SER A 97 4.23 0.57 -5.83
N VAL A 98 4.07 0.66 -7.15
CA VAL A 98 3.29 -0.30 -7.95
C VAL A 98 4.21 -1.41 -8.43
N PHE A 99 3.92 -2.63 -7.97
CA PHE A 99 4.62 -3.85 -8.41
C PHE A 99 4.04 -4.32 -9.74
N GLU A 100 4.88 -4.47 -10.76
CA GLU A 100 4.48 -4.91 -12.11
C GLU A 100 4.77 -6.39 -12.36
N GLY A 101 5.83 -6.93 -11.76
CA GLY A 101 6.20 -8.34 -11.99
C GLY A 101 7.60 -8.68 -11.51
N ILE A 102 8.06 -9.84 -11.93
CA ILE A 102 9.40 -10.36 -11.64
C ILE A 102 10.07 -10.76 -12.95
N ASP A 103 11.27 -10.25 -13.15
CA ASP A 103 12.21 -10.76 -14.15
C ASP A 103 12.94 -11.96 -13.52
N ALA A 104 12.77 -13.13 -14.11
CA ALA A 104 13.36 -14.39 -13.66
C ALA A 104 14.09 -15.08 -14.83
N PRO A 105 15.05 -15.98 -14.57
CA PRO A 105 15.61 -16.84 -15.62
C PRO A 105 14.52 -17.64 -16.36
N ASP A 106 14.71 -17.91 -17.64
CA ASP A 106 13.77 -18.67 -18.48
C ASP A 106 13.35 -20.02 -17.86
N SER A 107 14.25 -20.64 -17.08
CA SER A 107 14.01 -21.89 -16.34
C SER A 107 12.94 -21.76 -15.25
N LEU A 108 12.79 -20.56 -14.65
CA LEU A 108 11.87 -20.29 -13.53
C LEU A 108 10.72 -19.37 -13.88
N GLN A 109 10.76 -18.65 -15.01
CA GLN A 109 9.77 -17.61 -15.31
C GLN A 109 8.33 -18.13 -15.24
N THR A 110 8.04 -19.26 -15.85
CA THR A 110 6.69 -19.87 -15.83
C THR A 110 6.25 -20.20 -14.40
N GLN A 111 7.15 -20.77 -13.60
CA GLN A 111 6.83 -21.15 -12.22
C GLN A 111 6.58 -19.92 -11.33
N VAL A 112 7.36 -18.84 -11.53
CA VAL A 112 7.15 -17.54 -10.87
C VAL A 112 5.81 -16.95 -11.25
N ASP A 113 5.47 -16.92 -12.55
CA ASP A 113 4.21 -16.38 -13.04
C ASP A 113 3.00 -17.17 -12.49
N ASP A 114 3.11 -18.50 -12.41
CA ASP A 114 2.08 -19.36 -11.82
C ASP A 114 1.87 -19.06 -10.32
N ILE A 115 2.95 -18.89 -9.54
CA ILE A 115 2.86 -18.51 -8.12
C ILE A 115 2.20 -17.13 -7.98
N ILE A 116 2.59 -16.16 -8.80
CA ILE A 116 2.04 -14.80 -8.79
C ILE A 116 0.54 -14.83 -9.11
N ALA A 117 0.15 -15.56 -10.14
CA ALA A 117 -1.24 -15.67 -10.59
C ALA A 117 -2.11 -16.41 -9.56
N ALA A 118 -1.68 -17.59 -9.08
CA ALA A 118 -2.40 -18.42 -8.11
C ALA A 118 -2.65 -17.66 -6.79
N ASN A 119 -1.73 -16.78 -6.42
CA ASN A 119 -1.82 -16.00 -5.19
C ASN A 119 -2.44 -14.61 -5.35
N THR A 120 -2.79 -14.15 -6.56
CA THR A 120 -3.13 -12.74 -6.80
C THR A 120 -2.12 -11.79 -6.16
N PHE A 121 -0.83 -12.10 -6.35
CA PHE A 121 0.27 -11.53 -5.58
C PHE A 121 0.35 -10.01 -5.70
N GLY A 122 0.12 -9.45 -6.89
CA GLY A 122 0.14 -7.99 -7.11
C GLY A 122 -0.83 -7.23 -6.20
N VAL A 123 -2.06 -7.76 -6.01
CA VAL A 123 -3.06 -7.16 -5.10
C VAL A 123 -2.62 -7.29 -3.65
N LYS A 124 -2.15 -8.47 -3.25
CA LYS A 124 -1.74 -8.75 -1.87
C LYS A 124 -0.51 -7.94 -1.45
N ILE A 125 0.48 -7.78 -2.34
CA ILE A 125 1.66 -6.97 -2.04
C ILE A 125 1.32 -5.49 -1.92
N GLN A 126 0.40 -4.97 -2.74
CA GLN A 126 -0.07 -3.60 -2.62
C GLN A 126 -0.77 -3.34 -1.28
N GLN A 127 -1.60 -4.29 -0.82
CA GLN A 127 -2.21 -4.23 0.52
C GLN A 127 -1.15 -4.24 1.63
N ALA A 128 -0.14 -5.09 1.50
CA ALA A 128 0.97 -5.18 2.46
C ALA A 128 1.79 -3.88 2.50
N ILE A 129 2.07 -3.25 1.37
CA ILE A 129 2.77 -1.96 1.27
C ILE A 129 1.98 -0.84 1.96
N VAL A 130 0.67 -0.73 1.70
CA VAL A 130 -0.19 0.25 2.38
C VAL A 130 -0.18 0.04 3.89
N SER A 131 -0.26 -1.21 4.35
CA SER A 131 -0.18 -1.55 5.78
C SER A 131 1.20 -1.25 6.36
N ALA A 132 2.28 -1.49 5.62
CA ALA A 132 3.64 -1.16 6.03
C ALA A 132 3.83 0.37 6.21
N TYR A 133 3.35 1.19 5.29
CA TYR A 133 3.37 2.65 5.44
C TYR A 133 2.50 3.12 6.61
N THR A 134 1.38 2.46 6.88
CA THR A 134 0.48 2.80 8.00
C THR A 134 1.10 2.46 9.35
N HIS A 135 1.71 1.28 9.51
CA HIS A 135 2.14 0.77 10.82
C HIS A 135 3.66 0.80 11.03
N GLY A 136 4.46 0.84 9.95
CA GLY A 136 5.91 0.69 9.92
C GLY A 136 6.34 -0.61 9.27
N CYS A 137 5.56 -1.69 9.44
CA CYS A 137 5.75 -2.95 8.74
C CYS A 137 4.42 -3.66 8.54
N SER A 138 4.43 -4.63 7.64
CA SER A 138 3.45 -5.71 7.50
C SER A 138 4.21 -7.00 7.26
N PHE A 139 3.51 -8.12 7.23
CA PHE A 139 4.14 -9.42 7.10
C PHE A 139 3.49 -10.19 5.97
N MET A 140 4.28 -10.96 5.23
CA MET A 140 3.80 -11.92 4.25
C MET A 140 4.12 -13.31 4.79
N THR A 141 3.09 -14.12 5.05
CA THR A 141 3.24 -15.50 5.51
C THR A 141 3.14 -16.45 4.34
N ILE A 142 4.03 -17.45 4.31
CA ILE A 142 4.09 -18.47 3.27
C ILE A 142 3.70 -19.79 3.94
N SER A 143 2.75 -20.51 3.34
CA SER A 143 2.22 -21.79 3.83
C SER A 143 1.87 -22.71 2.66
N GLY A 144 1.78 -24.01 2.90
CA GLY A 144 1.59 -25.02 1.87
C GLY A 144 2.91 -25.54 1.32
N ASP A 145 2.82 -26.53 0.45
CA ASP A 145 3.94 -27.18 -0.22
C ASP A 145 3.57 -27.51 -1.66
N GLY A 146 4.56 -27.81 -2.48
CA GLY A 146 4.36 -28.13 -3.88
C GLY A 146 3.57 -27.04 -4.63
N ASP A 147 2.46 -27.44 -5.26
CA ASP A 147 1.63 -26.54 -6.06
C ASP A 147 0.61 -25.73 -5.23
N ASP A 148 0.37 -26.07 -3.95
CA ASP A 148 -0.59 -25.36 -3.07
C ASP A 148 0.09 -24.29 -2.17
N ILE A 149 1.05 -23.56 -2.71
CA ILE A 149 1.71 -22.49 -1.97
C ILE A 149 0.79 -21.29 -1.85
N ARG A 150 0.56 -20.87 -0.61
CA ARG A 150 -0.28 -19.72 -0.25
C ARG A 150 0.53 -18.62 0.39
N ILE A 151 0.54 -17.46 -0.25
CA ILE A 151 1.15 -16.25 0.25
C ILE A 151 0.05 -15.34 0.78
N THR A 152 0.12 -14.95 2.06
CA THR A 152 -0.96 -14.18 2.70
C THR A 152 -0.42 -12.96 3.42
N PRO A 153 -0.92 -11.74 3.13
CA PRO A 153 -0.53 -10.53 3.84
C PRO A 153 -1.13 -10.49 5.26
N ARG A 154 -0.35 -9.96 6.21
CA ARG A 154 -0.72 -9.80 7.61
C ARG A 154 -0.37 -8.39 8.10
N ALA A 155 -1.33 -7.69 8.64
CA ALA A 155 -1.12 -6.34 9.16
C ALA A 155 -0.47 -6.38 10.55
N ALA A 156 0.31 -5.35 10.88
CA ALA A 156 1.05 -5.28 12.14
C ALA A 156 0.18 -5.02 13.38
N ASP A 157 -1.07 -4.60 13.22
CA ASP A 157 -2.04 -4.51 14.32
C ASP A 157 -2.56 -5.89 14.77
N TRP A 158 -2.45 -6.90 13.89
CA TRP A 158 -2.80 -8.30 14.14
C TRP A 158 -1.58 -9.22 14.33
N SER A 159 -0.36 -8.68 14.15
CA SER A 159 0.86 -9.49 14.11
C SER A 159 1.96 -8.90 14.97
N SER A 160 2.92 -9.75 15.36
CA SER A 160 4.18 -9.34 15.98
C SER A 160 5.31 -10.21 15.48
N ALA A 161 6.55 -9.70 15.60
CA ALA A 161 7.75 -10.44 15.26
C ALA A 161 8.88 -10.06 16.22
N LEU A 162 9.79 -11.00 16.42
CA LEU A 162 11.06 -10.81 17.11
C LEU A 162 12.17 -10.77 16.09
N TRP A 163 13.05 -9.77 16.21
CA TRP A 163 14.17 -9.58 15.30
C TRP A 163 15.39 -10.33 15.79
N ASP A 164 15.97 -11.13 14.93
CA ASP A 164 17.26 -11.79 15.18
C ASP A 164 18.39 -10.85 14.72
N TRP A 165 19.04 -10.22 15.70
CA TRP A 165 20.12 -9.28 15.46
C TRP A 165 21.39 -9.92 14.93
N GLY A 166 21.59 -11.22 15.15
CA GLY A 166 22.75 -11.96 14.67
C GLY A 166 22.69 -12.21 13.16
N ASN A 167 21.49 -12.49 12.65
CA ASN A 167 21.25 -12.83 11.25
C ASN A 167 20.53 -11.73 10.46
N ASP A 168 20.25 -10.57 11.08
CA ASP A 168 19.55 -9.42 10.47
C ASP A 168 18.21 -9.82 9.79
N ARG A 169 17.44 -10.69 10.44
CA ARG A 169 16.16 -11.22 9.92
C ARG A 169 15.15 -11.43 11.03
N ILE A 170 13.92 -11.79 10.67
CA ILE A 170 12.93 -12.26 11.64
C ILE A 170 13.38 -13.60 12.21
N GLY A 171 13.47 -13.71 13.55
CA GLY A 171 13.74 -14.95 14.27
C GLY A 171 12.47 -15.70 14.67
N ALA A 172 11.37 -14.99 14.90
CA ALA A 172 10.06 -15.54 15.21
C ALA A 172 8.96 -14.55 14.85
N ALA A 173 7.79 -15.04 14.46
CA ALA A 173 6.63 -14.21 14.15
C ALA A 173 5.34 -14.84 14.66
N MET A 174 4.34 -14.00 14.89
CA MET A 174 3.00 -14.41 15.30
C MET A 174 1.95 -13.56 14.60
N THR A 175 0.82 -14.19 14.27
CA THR A 175 -0.37 -13.50 13.75
C THR A 175 -1.63 -14.00 14.43
N ILE A 176 -2.48 -13.07 14.88
CA ILE A 176 -3.82 -13.38 15.33
C ILE A 176 -4.68 -13.71 14.11
N ARG A 177 -5.38 -14.85 14.17
CA ARG A 177 -6.23 -15.35 13.08
C ARG A 177 -7.69 -15.01 13.29
N ASP A 178 -8.13 -15.09 14.55
CA ASP A 178 -9.56 -14.96 14.86
C ASP A 178 -9.79 -14.42 16.27
N LYS A 179 -10.91 -13.74 16.43
CA LYS A 179 -11.44 -13.22 17.69
C LYS A 179 -12.92 -13.59 17.79
N ASP A 180 -13.40 -13.79 18.98
CA ASP A 180 -14.83 -13.98 19.24
C ASP A 180 -15.60 -12.63 19.15
N LYS A 181 -16.93 -12.72 19.36
CA LYS A 181 -17.83 -11.55 19.30
C LYS A 181 -17.51 -10.50 20.37
N ASP A 182 -16.89 -10.92 21.46
CA ASP A 182 -16.51 -10.07 22.60
C ASP A 182 -15.08 -9.50 22.43
N GLY A 183 -14.38 -9.91 21.37
CA GLY A 183 -13.04 -9.45 21.01
C GLY A 183 -11.91 -10.25 21.65
N TYR A 184 -12.19 -11.39 22.33
CA TYR A 184 -11.16 -12.30 22.81
C TYR A 184 -10.48 -13.03 21.66
N ILE A 185 -9.16 -13.18 21.73
CA ILE A 185 -8.40 -13.96 20.76
C ILE A 185 -8.77 -15.45 20.93
N THR A 186 -9.20 -16.07 19.82
CA THR A 186 -9.57 -17.49 19.77
C THR A 186 -8.57 -18.31 18.98
N ARG A 187 -7.83 -17.68 18.02
CA ARG A 187 -6.80 -18.36 17.22
C ARG A 187 -5.64 -17.41 16.93
N PHE A 188 -4.44 -17.95 17.00
CA PHE A 188 -3.24 -17.31 16.47
C PHE A 188 -2.25 -18.35 15.99
N ASP A 189 -1.46 -17.99 14.97
CA ASP A 189 -0.41 -18.83 14.43
C ASP A 189 0.95 -18.25 14.81
N VAL A 190 1.92 -19.12 15.05
CA VAL A 190 3.30 -18.76 15.39
C VAL A 190 4.25 -19.46 14.44
N TRP A 191 5.13 -18.70 13.84
CA TRP A 191 6.18 -19.16 12.93
C TRP A 191 7.53 -19.09 13.64
N LEU A 192 8.17 -20.24 13.76
CA LEU A 192 9.51 -20.40 14.31
C LEU A 192 10.41 -21.07 13.26
N PRO A 193 11.74 -21.06 13.40
CA PRO A 193 12.62 -21.84 12.55
C PRO A 193 12.23 -23.32 12.57
N GLY A 194 12.01 -23.90 11.39
CA GLY A 194 11.66 -25.31 11.24
C GLY A 194 10.22 -25.69 11.55
N LYS A 195 9.40 -24.81 12.11
CA LYS A 195 8.05 -25.19 12.57
C LYS A 195 7.05 -24.05 12.65
N VAL A 196 5.77 -24.41 12.55
CA VAL A 196 4.63 -23.50 12.74
C VAL A 196 3.70 -24.11 13.79
N TYR A 197 3.24 -23.32 14.74
CA TYR A 197 2.21 -23.69 15.70
C TYR A 197 0.90 -23.01 15.36
N LEU A 198 -0.16 -23.80 15.16
CA LEU A 198 -1.53 -23.32 14.98
C LEU A 198 -2.24 -23.39 16.35
N CYS A 199 -2.28 -22.25 17.03
CA CYS A 199 -2.81 -22.17 18.39
C CYS A 199 -4.31 -21.85 18.37
N ARG A 200 -5.10 -22.65 19.09
CA ARG A 200 -6.55 -22.47 19.24
C ARG A 200 -6.90 -22.45 20.73
N ARG A 201 -7.88 -21.63 21.07
CA ARG A 201 -8.46 -21.60 22.41
C ARG A 201 -9.70 -22.49 22.45
N ASN A 202 -9.65 -23.54 23.24
CA ASN A 202 -10.74 -24.48 23.41
C ASN A 202 -11.16 -24.52 24.89
N SER A 203 -12.43 -24.16 25.18
CA SER A 203 -13.00 -24.16 26.55
C SER A 203 -12.13 -23.47 27.61
N GLY A 204 -11.41 -22.40 27.22
CA GLY A 204 -10.57 -21.62 28.14
C GLY A 204 -9.09 -22.02 28.19
N THR A 205 -8.73 -23.17 27.65
CA THR A 205 -7.33 -23.63 27.50
C THR A 205 -6.80 -23.42 26.10
N TRP A 206 -5.48 -23.25 26.00
CA TRP A 206 -4.81 -23.12 24.71
C TRP A 206 -4.23 -24.47 24.31
N GLU A 207 -4.47 -24.84 23.05
CA GLU A 207 -3.94 -26.02 22.39
C GLU A 207 -3.27 -25.63 21.09
N ALA A 208 -2.17 -26.26 20.74
CA ALA A 208 -1.44 -26.03 19.51
C ALA A 208 -1.27 -27.32 18.72
N GLU A 209 -1.47 -27.20 17.41
CA GLU A 209 -1.07 -28.15 16.41
C GLU A 209 0.28 -27.73 15.84
N ARG A 210 1.27 -28.61 15.86
CA ARG A 210 2.61 -28.36 15.31
C ARG A 210 2.71 -28.89 13.89
N ILE A 211 3.22 -28.03 13.00
CA ILE A 211 3.52 -28.36 11.60
C ILE A 211 5.02 -28.14 11.40
N GLU A 212 5.73 -29.14 10.90
CA GLU A 212 7.14 -29.00 10.53
C GLU A 212 7.25 -28.29 9.18
N THR A 213 8.25 -27.40 9.07
CA THR A 213 8.62 -26.75 7.82
C THR A 213 10.06 -27.12 7.46
N GLY A 214 10.36 -27.30 6.18
CA GLY A 214 11.74 -27.63 5.74
C GLY A 214 12.73 -26.45 5.79
N PHE A 215 12.37 -25.32 6.45
CA PHE A 215 13.16 -24.10 6.47
C PHE A 215 13.85 -23.86 7.81
N ASP A 216 15.09 -23.42 7.77
CA ASP A 216 15.90 -23.01 8.94
C ASP A 216 15.49 -21.61 9.48
N GLN A 217 14.48 -20.99 8.92
CA GLN A 217 13.95 -19.69 9.28
C GLN A 217 12.42 -19.70 9.25
N PRO A 218 11.76 -18.76 9.98
CA PRO A 218 10.31 -18.62 9.91
C PRO A 218 9.83 -18.33 8.49
N THR A 219 8.77 -18.99 8.03
CA THR A 219 8.18 -18.76 6.70
C THR A 219 7.34 -17.48 6.68
N VAL A 220 7.94 -16.39 7.16
CA VAL A 220 7.35 -15.05 7.26
C VAL A 220 8.37 -14.02 6.82
N VAL A 221 8.00 -13.20 5.85
CA VAL A 221 8.85 -12.10 5.36
C VAL A 221 8.21 -10.77 5.70
N PRO A 222 8.94 -9.82 6.30
CA PRO A 222 8.41 -8.50 6.60
C PRO A 222 8.51 -7.58 5.37
N ILE A 223 7.46 -6.80 5.16
CA ILE A 223 7.46 -5.64 4.26
C ILE A 223 7.67 -4.41 5.14
N ILE A 224 8.83 -3.75 5.04
CA ILE A 224 9.27 -2.75 6.02
C ILE A 224 9.33 -1.36 5.39
N SER A 225 8.62 -0.42 6.00
CA SER A 225 8.69 1.00 5.67
C SER A 225 9.73 1.70 6.52
N ASP A 226 10.63 2.47 5.92
CA ASP A 226 11.66 3.29 6.59
C ASP A 226 12.42 2.53 7.68
N GLN A 227 13.06 1.42 7.29
CA GLN A 227 13.90 0.62 8.17
C GLN A 227 15.12 1.42 8.65
N GLN A 228 15.41 1.37 9.94
CA GLN A 228 16.53 2.04 10.58
C GLN A 228 17.31 1.05 11.46
N LEU A 229 18.61 1.29 11.65
CA LEU A 229 19.48 0.39 12.42
C LEU A 229 18.92 0.04 13.81
N TYR A 230 18.32 1.01 14.51
CA TYR A 230 17.72 0.80 15.85
C TYR A 230 16.23 0.44 15.79
N ARG A 231 15.63 0.41 14.60
CA ARG A 231 14.24 0.04 14.33
C ARG A 231 14.16 -0.91 13.14
N PRO A 232 14.54 -2.17 13.32
CA PRO A 232 14.59 -3.13 12.23
C PRO A 232 13.21 -3.35 11.56
N LEU A 233 12.12 -3.24 12.31
CA LEU A 233 10.74 -3.32 11.80
C LEU A 233 10.18 -1.94 11.37
N GLY A 234 11.05 -0.97 11.13
CA GLY A 234 10.73 0.28 10.45
C GLY A 234 9.90 1.29 11.23
N SER A 235 9.42 2.29 10.50
CA SER A 235 8.65 3.43 10.99
C SER A 235 7.41 3.69 10.13
N SER A 236 6.33 4.11 10.80
CA SER A 236 5.09 4.50 10.12
C SER A 236 5.23 5.86 9.44
N ARG A 237 4.59 6.01 8.30
CA ARG A 237 4.40 7.30 7.65
C ARG A 237 3.47 8.22 8.45
N ILE A 238 2.57 7.66 9.26
CA ILE A 238 1.72 8.40 10.19
C ILE A 238 2.54 8.70 11.44
N THR A 239 3.32 9.78 11.36
CA THR A 239 4.21 10.25 12.42
C THR A 239 3.43 10.98 13.51
N ARG A 240 4.07 11.19 14.69
CA ARG A 240 3.47 12.01 15.75
C ARG A 240 3.23 13.45 15.31
N PRO A 241 4.17 14.14 14.62
CA PRO A 241 3.91 15.45 14.05
C PRO A 241 2.69 15.48 13.13
N LEU A 242 2.57 14.52 12.20
CA LEU A 242 1.42 14.44 11.30
C LEU A 242 0.10 14.26 12.05
N MET A 243 0.04 13.42 13.08
CA MET A 243 -1.15 13.28 13.93
C MET A 243 -1.50 14.59 14.63
N ALA A 244 -0.50 15.27 15.22
CA ALA A 244 -0.71 16.54 15.91
C ALA A 244 -1.18 17.66 14.97
N LEU A 245 -0.63 17.71 13.74
CA LEU A 245 -1.05 18.66 12.70
C LEU A 245 -2.48 18.37 12.22
N THR A 246 -2.83 17.09 12.10
CA THR A 246 -4.21 16.66 11.77
C THR A 246 -5.19 17.12 12.85
N ASP A 247 -4.85 16.95 14.13
CA ASP A 247 -5.67 17.42 15.26
C ASP A 247 -5.80 18.95 15.28
N LEU A 248 -4.73 19.66 14.92
CA LEU A 248 -4.75 21.11 14.82
C LEU A 248 -5.66 21.58 13.67
N GLY A 249 -5.59 20.92 12.54
CA GLY A 249 -6.48 21.16 11.40
C GLY A 249 -7.94 20.91 11.76
N LEU A 250 -8.25 19.79 12.40
CA LEU A 250 -9.59 19.47 12.89
C LEU A 250 -10.13 20.52 13.83
N ARG A 251 -9.33 20.98 14.81
CA ARG A 251 -9.72 22.08 15.72
C ARG A 251 -10.02 23.37 14.96
N THR A 252 -9.24 23.67 13.93
CA THR A 252 -9.44 24.87 13.12
C THR A 252 -10.74 24.80 12.34
N LEU A 253 -11.06 23.64 11.74
CA LEU A 253 -12.33 23.42 11.05
C LEU A 253 -13.53 23.51 11.99
N VAL A 254 -13.46 22.90 13.17
CA VAL A 254 -14.54 23.01 14.18
C VAL A 254 -14.80 24.46 14.58
N ARG A 255 -13.74 25.26 14.76
CA ARG A 255 -13.88 26.69 15.05
C ARG A 255 -14.49 27.47 13.91
N MET A 256 -14.05 27.17 12.68
CA MET A 256 -14.57 27.80 11.47
C MET A 256 -16.06 27.51 11.29
N GLU A 257 -16.49 26.26 11.44
CA GLU A 257 -17.90 25.84 11.37
C GLU A 257 -18.74 26.50 12.48
N ALA A 258 -18.25 26.47 13.73
CA ALA A 258 -18.93 27.13 14.85
C ALA A 258 -19.07 28.64 14.64
N THR A 259 -18.08 29.29 14.03
CA THR A 259 -18.12 30.71 13.72
C THR A 259 -19.10 30.97 12.59
N ALA A 260 -19.13 30.12 11.56
CA ALA A 260 -20.07 30.19 10.44
C ALA A 260 -21.53 30.08 10.94
N GLU A 261 -21.82 29.09 11.76
CA GLU A 261 -23.15 28.91 12.39
C GLU A 261 -23.55 30.10 13.27
N PHE A 262 -22.60 30.65 14.03
CA PHE A 262 -22.88 31.81 14.89
C PHE A 262 -23.27 33.04 14.06
N TYR A 263 -22.70 33.23 12.87
CA TYR A 263 -22.95 34.37 12.01
C TYR A 263 -23.91 34.08 10.85
N ALA A 264 -24.41 32.83 10.70
CA ALA A 264 -25.34 32.44 9.64
C ALA A 264 -26.66 33.22 9.71
N ALA A 265 -27.13 33.58 10.93
CA ALA A 265 -28.27 34.43 11.13
C ALA A 265 -27.82 35.82 11.59
N PRO A 266 -28.35 36.93 11.00
CA PRO A 266 -28.01 38.26 11.41
C PRO A 266 -28.51 38.49 12.87
N ARG A 267 -27.56 38.81 13.76
CA ARG A 267 -27.91 39.12 15.14
C ARG A 267 -28.16 40.59 15.28
N ILE A 268 -29.41 40.90 15.56
CA ILE A 268 -29.89 42.27 15.72
C ILE A 268 -30.12 42.54 17.22
N TRP A 269 -29.54 43.64 17.69
CA TRP A 269 -29.71 44.09 19.07
C TRP A 269 -30.55 45.35 19.08
N PHE A 270 -31.62 45.36 19.87
CA PHE A 270 -32.45 46.53 20.13
C PHE A 270 -32.00 47.12 21.46
N LEU A 271 -31.27 48.20 21.43
CA LEU A 271 -30.86 48.91 22.66
C LEU A 271 -31.93 49.88 23.08
N GLY A 272 -32.31 49.88 24.37
CA GLY A 272 -33.39 50.72 24.90
C GLY A 272 -34.79 50.18 24.75
N ALA A 273 -34.97 48.96 24.23
CA ALA A 273 -36.29 48.28 24.14
C ALA A 273 -36.55 47.40 25.36
N ASN A 274 -37.78 47.42 25.90
CA ASN A 274 -38.21 46.51 26.96
C ASN A 274 -38.51 45.11 26.39
N LYS A 275 -38.23 44.07 27.17
CA LYS A 275 -38.47 42.68 26.78
C LYS A 275 -39.94 42.39 26.36
N SER A 276 -40.88 43.12 26.97
CA SER A 276 -42.33 43.02 26.66
C SER A 276 -42.70 43.66 25.31
N GLN A 277 -41.83 44.43 24.70
CA GLN A 277 -42.09 45.11 23.40
C GLN A 277 -41.55 44.30 22.22
N VAL A 278 -40.80 43.25 22.48
CA VAL A 278 -40.30 42.32 21.43
C VAL A 278 -41.12 41.05 21.45
N SER A 279 -41.75 40.72 20.34
CA SER A 279 -42.65 39.55 20.22
C SER A 279 -41.93 38.25 20.63
N PRO A 280 -42.62 37.30 21.31
CA PRO A 280 -42.03 36.00 21.68
C PRO A 280 -41.73 35.12 20.49
N ASP A 281 -42.29 35.37 19.33
CA ASP A 281 -42.04 34.58 18.12
C ASP A 281 -40.85 35.10 17.34
N THR A 282 -39.67 34.76 17.90
CA THR A 282 -38.36 35.32 17.49
C THR A 282 -37.94 34.92 16.07
N TRP A 283 -38.36 33.76 15.55
CA TRP A 283 -38.07 33.33 14.21
C TRP A 283 -38.89 34.04 13.13
N GLY A 284 -40.16 34.25 13.36
CA GLY A 284 -41.02 34.99 12.45
C GLY A 284 -40.61 36.46 12.32
N SER A 285 -40.05 37.04 13.38
CA SER A 285 -39.56 38.44 13.42
C SER A 285 -38.18 38.66 12.77
N ILE A 286 -37.36 37.62 12.69
CA ILE A 286 -36.02 37.74 12.12
C ILE A 286 -36.04 37.53 10.59
N VAL A 287 -36.93 36.70 10.09
CA VAL A 287 -36.99 36.29 8.67
C VAL A 287 -37.98 37.12 7.86
N SER A 288 -39.01 37.72 8.48
CA SER A 288 -39.99 38.55 7.79
C SER A 288 -40.32 39.85 8.52
N VAL A 289 -39.98 40.94 7.85
CA VAL A 289 -40.48 42.29 8.08
C VAL A 289 -39.94 43.04 9.32
N ILE A 290 -39.34 44.18 9.04
CA ILE A 290 -39.00 45.22 10.01
C ILE A 290 -40.29 45.60 10.78
N ASN A 291 -40.48 45.02 11.96
CA ASN A 291 -41.54 45.47 12.87
C ASN A 291 -41.03 46.73 13.59
N GLY A 292 -41.76 47.82 13.43
CA GLY A 292 -41.48 49.04 14.17
C GLY A 292 -41.60 48.82 15.66
N ILE A 293 -40.59 49.11 16.45
CA ILE A 293 -40.60 49.07 17.91
C ILE A 293 -41.02 50.46 18.40
N PRO A 294 -42.07 50.62 19.19
CA PRO A 294 -42.48 51.91 19.72
C PRO A 294 -41.46 52.49 20.67
N ALA A 295 -41.39 53.83 20.77
CA ALA A 295 -40.54 54.53 21.73
C ALA A 295 -40.80 54.05 23.18
N GLY A 296 -39.74 53.96 24.00
CA GLY A 296 -39.85 53.65 25.42
C GLY A 296 -40.67 54.65 26.21
N ARG A 297 -41.09 54.33 27.43
CA ARG A 297 -41.94 55.17 28.30
C ARG A 297 -41.38 56.58 28.49
N ASN A 298 -40.06 56.81 28.38
CA ASN A 298 -39.41 58.10 28.51
C ASN A 298 -39.13 58.79 27.18
N GLY A 299 -39.71 58.35 26.05
CA GLY A 299 -39.52 58.91 24.72
C GLY A 299 -38.18 58.53 24.08
N GLU A 300 -37.40 57.67 24.70
CA GLU A 300 -36.15 57.18 24.11
C GLU A 300 -36.49 56.26 22.93
N LYS A 301 -35.87 56.54 21.77
CA LYS A 301 -36.04 55.69 20.57
C LYS A 301 -35.07 54.52 20.66
N PRO A 302 -35.57 53.26 20.50
CA PRO A 302 -34.70 52.08 20.46
C PRO A 302 -33.72 52.22 19.31
N GLU A 303 -32.45 51.97 19.59
CA GLU A 303 -31.39 51.94 18.57
C GLU A 303 -31.21 50.47 18.09
N LEU A 304 -31.30 50.28 16.77
CA LEU A 304 -31.02 48.98 16.15
C LEU A 304 -29.51 48.89 15.88
N ARG A 305 -28.85 47.90 16.48
CA ARG A 305 -27.46 47.55 16.10
C ARG A 305 -27.40 46.14 15.61
N GLN A 306 -26.87 45.99 14.39
CA GLN A 306 -26.49 44.70 13.84
C GLN A 306 -25.04 44.45 14.15
N LEU A 307 -24.72 43.28 14.72
CA LEU A 307 -23.36 42.84 14.86
C LEU A 307 -22.77 42.54 13.47
N THR A 308 -21.65 43.19 13.17
CA THR A 308 -20.90 42.91 11.94
C THR A 308 -20.41 41.47 11.95
N GLN A 309 -20.58 40.79 10.82
CA GLN A 309 -20.10 39.42 10.64
C GLN A 309 -18.55 39.41 10.73
N ALA A 310 -18.02 38.51 11.54
CA ALA A 310 -16.58 38.29 11.59
C ALA A 310 -16.10 37.61 10.30
N SER A 311 -14.94 38.01 9.82
CA SER A 311 -14.31 37.39 8.66
C SER A 311 -13.91 35.94 8.99
N MET A 312 -14.13 35.02 8.04
CA MET A 312 -13.63 33.64 8.10
C MET A 312 -12.17 33.51 7.68
N GLN A 313 -11.60 34.58 7.10
CA GLN A 313 -10.24 34.60 6.57
C GLN A 313 -9.17 34.11 7.55
N PRO A 314 -9.17 34.54 8.84
CA PRO A 314 -8.16 34.06 9.80
C PRO A 314 -8.17 32.54 10.01
N HIS A 315 -9.34 31.91 9.96
CA HIS A 315 -9.46 30.46 10.08
C HIS A 315 -8.97 29.75 8.82
N SER A 316 -9.26 30.30 7.66
CA SER A 316 -8.76 29.81 6.37
C SER A 316 -7.24 29.92 6.27
N ASP A 317 -6.69 31.08 6.69
CA ASP A 317 -5.23 31.29 6.70
C ASP A 317 -4.51 30.36 7.67
N MET A 318 -5.10 30.10 8.84
CA MET A 318 -4.57 29.13 9.79
C MET A 318 -4.59 27.72 9.20
N LEU A 319 -5.67 27.31 8.54
CA LEU A 319 -5.76 26.00 7.91
C LEU A 319 -4.74 25.84 6.78
N LYS A 320 -4.54 26.89 5.95
CA LYS A 320 -3.48 26.94 4.94
C LYS A 320 -2.10 26.76 5.57
N THR A 321 -1.82 27.46 6.66
CA THR A 321 -0.54 27.34 7.39
C THR A 321 -0.31 25.92 7.91
N VAL A 322 -1.33 25.30 8.52
CA VAL A 322 -1.24 23.91 9.00
C VAL A 322 -0.99 22.94 7.84
N ALA A 323 -1.65 23.11 6.70
CA ALA A 323 -1.42 22.25 5.54
C ALA A 323 -0.02 22.43 4.94
N LEU A 324 0.55 23.64 4.96
CA LEU A 324 1.96 23.87 4.60
C LEU A 324 2.91 23.09 5.52
N MET A 325 2.62 23.03 6.81
CA MET A 325 3.40 22.21 7.76
C MET A 325 3.23 20.71 7.48
N VAL A 326 2.03 20.26 7.13
CA VAL A 326 1.78 18.86 6.70
C VAL A 326 2.57 18.55 5.42
N SER A 327 2.56 19.43 4.43
CA SER A 327 3.34 19.30 3.21
C SER A 327 4.84 19.16 3.51
N SER A 328 5.37 20.00 4.40
CA SER A 328 6.78 19.95 4.84
C SER A 328 7.14 18.65 5.57
N GLU A 329 6.24 18.13 6.41
CA GLU A 329 6.44 16.87 7.16
C GLU A 329 6.34 15.63 6.24
N THR A 330 5.48 15.69 5.22
CA THR A 330 5.13 14.52 4.40
C THR A 330 5.74 14.53 3.01
N ASP A 331 6.44 15.59 2.61
CA ASP A 331 6.92 15.83 1.24
C ASP A 331 5.81 15.77 0.15
N ILE A 332 4.54 15.93 0.55
CA ILE A 332 3.40 15.96 -0.38
C ILE A 332 3.25 17.39 -0.90
N PRO A 333 3.08 17.60 -2.21
CA PRO A 333 2.79 18.92 -2.76
C PRO A 333 1.54 19.53 -2.10
N VAL A 334 1.57 20.83 -1.82
CA VAL A 334 0.47 21.54 -1.11
C VAL A 334 -0.84 21.45 -1.89
N ASN A 335 -0.78 21.46 -3.21
CA ASN A 335 -1.95 21.33 -4.08
C ASN A 335 -2.68 19.99 -3.84
N ASP A 336 -1.94 18.92 -3.56
CA ASP A 336 -2.50 17.60 -3.27
C ASP A 336 -3.19 17.54 -1.90
N LEU A 337 -2.90 18.50 -1.03
CA LEU A 337 -3.58 18.65 0.27
C LEU A 337 -4.88 19.48 0.14
N GLY A 338 -5.28 19.87 -1.06
CA GLY A 338 -6.52 20.59 -1.35
C GLY A 338 -6.41 22.10 -1.13
N ILE A 339 -5.20 22.65 -1.12
CA ILE A 339 -4.96 24.09 -0.97
C ILE A 339 -4.41 24.66 -2.27
N THR A 340 -5.17 25.57 -2.88
CA THR A 340 -4.70 26.34 -4.00
C THR A 340 -3.85 27.52 -3.53
N MET A 341 -2.67 27.65 -4.09
CA MET A 341 -1.83 28.83 -3.90
C MET A 341 -2.31 29.96 -4.80
N ASP A 342 -2.32 31.19 -4.29
CA ASP A 342 -2.76 32.37 -5.04
C ASP A 342 -1.89 32.64 -6.29
N ASN A 343 -0.67 32.12 -6.29
CA ASN A 343 0.21 32.07 -7.45
C ASN A 343 0.43 30.59 -7.82
N PRO A 344 -0.07 30.11 -8.97
CA PRO A 344 0.23 28.75 -9.39
C PRO A 344 1.75 28.61 -9.50
N ALA A 345 2.30 27.63 -8.78
CA ALA A 345 3.71 27.28 -8.91
C ALA A 345 4.02 26.99 -10.38
N SER A 346 5.20 27.40 -10.85
CA SER A 346 5.64 27.03 -12.20
C SER A 346 5.66 25.50 -12.31
N ALA A 347 5.50 24.96 -13.51
CA ALA A 347 5.58 23.52 -13.77
C ALA A 347 6.89 22.91 -13.20
N GLU A 348 7.98 23.69 -13.21
CA GLU A 348 9.26 23.29 -12.62
C GLU A 348 9.20 23.17 -11.08
N ALA A 349 8.52 24.09 -10.40
CA ALA A 349 8.36 24.05 -8.94
C ALA A 349 7.47 22.87 -8.51
N MET A 350 6.44 22.54 -9.28
CA MET A 350 5.62 21.35 -9.07
C MET A 350 6.43 20.08 -9.27
N ALA A 351 7.20 19.98 -10.35
CA ALA A 351 8.08 18.85 -10.62
C ALA A 351 9.16 18.67 -9.53
N GLU A 352 9.67 19.76 -8.94
CA GLU A 352 10.64 19.67 -7.83
C GLU A 352 9.99 19.20 -6.52
N ALA A 353 8.74 19.61 -6.25
CA ALA A 353 7.99 19.13 -5.10
C ALA A 353 7.72 17.62 -5.18
N GLU A 354 7.35 17.11 -6.36
CA GLU A 354 7.15 15.69 -6.62
C GLU A 354 8.45 14.87 -6.57
N ARG A 355 9.59 15.51 -6.89
CA ARG A 355 10.89 14.83 -6.93
C ARG A 355 11.30 14.20 -5.60
N LYS A 356 11.01 14.86 -4.46
CA LYS A 356 11.33 14.32 -3.13
C LYS A 356 10.52 13.07 -2.84
N LEU A 357 9.23 13.10 -3.14
CA LEU A 357 8.32 11.98 -2.94
C LEU A 357 8.74 10.78 -3.81
N SER A 358 9.03 11.01 -5.10
CA SER A 358 9.51 9.99 -6.03
C SER A 358 10.82 9.35 -5.58
N ARG A 359 11.80 10.15 -5.11
CA ARG A 359 13.07 9.61 -4.57
C ARG A 359 12.86 8.75 -3.32
N THR A 360 11.89 9.14 -2.48
CA THR A 360 11.55 8.35 -1.30
C THR A 360 10.89 7.03 -1.69
N ALA A 361 9.98 7.06 -2.67
CA ALA A 361 9.35 5.88 -3.25
C ALA A 361 10.39 4.95 -3.90
N ASP A 362 11.29 5.45 -4.75
CA ASP A 362 12.35 4.65 -5.37
C ASP A 362 13.22 3.91 -4.36
N ARG A 363 13.58 4.59 -3.26
CA ARG A 363 14.35 3.98 -2.18
C ARG A 363 13.57 2.90 -1.44
N GLN A 364 12.28 3.12 -1.22
CA GLN A 364 11.40 2.13 -0.58
C GLN A 364 11.12 0.95 -1.50
N ASN A 365 10.90 1.17 -2.79
CA ASN A 365 10.67 0.13 -3.79
C ASN A 365 11.86 -0.84 -3.87
N LYS A 366 13.11 -0.35 -3.76
CA LYS A 366 14.28 -1.21 -3.67
C LYS A 366 14.22 -2.14 -2.46
N ARG A 367 13.82 -1.63 -1.27
CA ARG A 367 13.69 -2.44 -0.05
C ARG A 367 12.54 -3.43 -0.14
N PHE A 368 11.39 -3.00 -0.63
CA PHE A 368 10.26 -3.89 -0.87
C PHE A 368 10.60 -4.96 -1.89
N GLY A 369 11.43 -4.62 -2.89
CA GLY A 369 11.95 -5.56 -3.86
C GLY A 369 12.74 -6.71 -3.22
N GLU A 370 13.62 -6.42 -2.26
CA GLU A 370 14.36 -7.47 -1.53
C GLU A 370 13.39 -8.35 -0.70
N SER A 371 12.37 -7.77 -0.08
CA SER A 371 11.34 -8.55 0.62
C SER A 371 10.54 -9.43 -0.35
N ILE A 372 10.15 -8.90 -1.51
CA ILE A 372 9.44 -9.67 -2.55
C ILE A 372 10.32 -10.82 -3.06
N LYS A 373 11.59 -10.56 -3.32
CA LYS A 373 12.56 -11.59 -3.70
C LYS A 373 12.64 -12.70 -2.64
N SER A 374 12.71 -12.34 -1.36
CA SER A 374 12.74 -13.31 -0.26
C SER A 374 11.45 -14.13 -0.17
N ILE A 375 10.28 -13.53 -0.41
CA ILE A 375 8.98 -14.24 -0.42
C ILE A 375 8.96 -15.29 -1.52
N LEU A 376 9.32 -14.89 -2.74
CA LEU A 376 9.30 -15.80 -3.89
C LEU A 376 10.42 -16.84 -3.79
N ALA A 377 11.57 -16.48 -3.23
CA ALA A 377 12.64 -17.44 -2.97
C ALA A 377 12.19 -18.58 -2.04
N MET A 378 11.46 -18.25 -0.95
CA MET A 378 10.90 -19.28 -0.07
C MET A 378 9.84 -20.12 -0.77
N ALA A 379 8.96 -19.50 -1.57
CA ALA A 379 7.93 -20.21 -2.31
C ALA A 379 8.54 -21.18 -3.34
N LEU A 380 9.50 -20.72 -4.13
CA LEU A 380 10.21 -21.53 -5.13
C LEU A 380 11.06 -22.65 -4.47
N ALA A 381 11.72 -22.35 -3.36
CA ALA A 381 12.47 -23.37 -2.62
C ALA A 381 11.55 -24.48 -2.08
N ALA A 382 10.32 -24.15 -1.66
CA ALA A 382 9.31 -25.13 -1.28
C ALA A 382 8.86 -26.02 -2.46
N GLN A 383 9.00 -25.54 -3.69
CA GLN A 383 8.77 -26.31 -4.93
C GLN A 383 10.03 -27.03 -5.44
N GLY A 384 11.17 -26.89 -4.75
CA GLY A 384 12.42 -27.56 -5.12
C GLY A 384 13.21 -26.88 -6.27
N ALA A 385 13.01 -25.58 -6.50
CA ALA A 385 13.74 -24.82 -7.49
C ALA A 385 15.23 -24.65 -7.10
N ASP A 386 16.10 -24.48 -8.11
CA ASP A 386 17.54 -24.30 -7.90
C ASP A 386 17.83 -22.95 -7.25
N GLU A 387 18.66 -22.96 -6.21
CA GLU A 387 19.07 -21.75 -5.48
C GLU A 387 19.84 -20.75 -6.35
N ALA A 388 20.61 -21.24 -7.34
CA ALA A 388 21.39 -20.39 -8.25
C ALA A 388 20.47 -19.54 -9.14
N ASP A 389 19.35 -20.09 -9.59
CA ASP A 389 18.35 -19.41 -10.40
C ASP A 389 17.49 -18.46 -9.53
N ILE A 390 17.12 -18.88 -8.34
CA ILE A 390 16.38 -18.05 -7.36
C ILE A 390 17.13 -16.75 -7.03
N ARG A 391 18.45 -16.77 -6.99
CA ARG A 391 19.27 -15.56 -6.72
C ARG A 391 19.17 -14.50 -7.82
N GLN A 392 18.75 -14.87 -9.03
CA GLN A 392 18.68 -13.98 -10.18
C GLN A 392 17.37 -13.21 -10.27
N LEU A 393 16.38 -13.51 -9.43
CA LEU A 393 15.09 -12.82 -9.40
C LEU A 393 15.24 -11.31 -9.22
N ARG A 394 14.52 -10.53 -10.03
CA ARG A 394 14.51 -9.07 -10.01
C ARG A 394 13.08 -8.55 -10.02
N PRO A 395 12.62 -7.94 -8.91
CA PRO A 395 11.32 -7.28 -8.88
C PRO A 395 11.27 -6.05 -9.80
N ILE A 396 10.19 -5.93 -10.55
CA ILE A 396 9.94 -4.84 -11.47
C ILE A 396 8.87 -3.92 -10.88
N TRP A 397 9.14 -2.63 -10.95
CA TRP A 397 8.29 -1.58 -10.41
C TRP A 397 7.91 -0.60 -11.51
N ALA A 398 6.67 -0.12 -11.49
CA ALA A 398 6.27 0.99 -12.33
C ALA A 398 7.16 2.22 -12.07
N PRO A 399 7.46 3.02 -13.10
CA PRO A 399 8.25 4.23 -12.94
C PRO A 399 7.57 5.20 -11.96
N THR A 400 8.32 5.69 -10.96
CA THR A 400 7.82 6.69 -10.00
C THR A 400 7.64 8.08 -10.59
N LYS A 401 8.10 8.28 -11.82
CA LYS A 401 7.92 9.50 -12.61
C LYS A 401 7.36 9.14 -13.96
N GLU A 402 6.22 9.68 -14.25
CA GLU A 402 5.64 9.61 -15.58
C GLU A 402 6.29 10.63 -16.50
N ALA A 403 7.00 10.16 -17.50
CA ALA A 403 7.37 11.01 -18.63
C ALA A 403 6.16 11.12 -19.57
N SER A 404 5.96 12.30 -20.20
CA SER A 404 4.93 12.42 -21.22
C SER A 404 5.19 11.44 -22.38
N ASP A 405 4.15 10.96 -23.05
CA ASP A 405 4.27 10.02 -24.16
C ASP A 405 5.17 10.57 -25.29
N ALA A 406 5.13 11.88 -25.52
CA ALA A 406 6.02 12.55 -26.45
C ALA A 406 7.50 12.46 -26.02
N ALA A 407 7.78 12.64 -24.73
CA ALA A 407 9.14 12.52 -24.19
C ALA A 407 9.65 11.07 -24.23
N ARG A 408 8.78 10.10 -24.00
CA ARG A 408 9.10 8.65 -24.10
C ARG A 408 9.41 8.27 -25.54
N ALA A 409 8.58 8.70 -26.50
CA ALA A 409 8.77 8.45 -27.92
C ALA A 409 10.06 9.09 -28.46
N ASP A 410 10.34 10.35 -28.10
CA ASP A 410 11.57 11.06 -28.49
C ASP A 410 12.82 10.38 -27.90
N TRP A 411 12.77 9.97 -26.64
CA TRP A 411 13.84 9.21 -26.00
C TRP A 411 14.09 7.88 -26.73
N TYR A 412 13.02 7.11 -26.97
CA TYR A 412 13.13 5.80 -27.63
C TYR A 412 13.70 5.91 -29.03
N GLN A 413 13.22 6.88 -29.83
CA GLN A 413 13.75 7.13 -31.17
C GLN A 413 15.25 7.47 -31.15
N LYS A 414 15.70 8.33 -30.21
CA LYS A 414 17.11 8.69 -30.06
C LYS A 414 17.98 7.51 -29.64
N VAL A 415 17.50 6.69 -28.72
CA VAL A 415 18.24 5.51 -28.25
C VAL A 415 18.26 4.42 -29.32
N ALA A 416 17.14 4.14 -29.99
CA ALA A 416 17.06 3.15 -31.06
C ALA A 416 17.98 3.49 -32.24
N SER A 417 18.14 4.78 -32.55
CA SER A 417 19.07 5.21 -33.59
C SER A 417 20.55 5.05 -33.23
N THR A 418 20.89 5.08 -31.92
CA THR A 418 22.28 5.04 -31.45
C THR A 418 22.68 3.64 -30.97
N ASN A 419 21.76 2.93 -30.33
CA ASN A 419 21.97 1.60 -29.77
C ASN A 419 20.66 0.77 -29.88
N PRO A 420 20.38 0.17 -31.06
CA PRO A 420 19.15 -0.60 -31.30
C PRO A 420 19.01 -1.76 -30.30
N ALA A 421 20.10 -2.48 -30.02
CA ALA A 421 20.08 -3.63 -29.10
C ALA A 421 19.67 -3.25 -27.68
N PHE A 422 20.01 -2.04 -27.22
CA PHE A 422 19.54 -1.55 -25.93
C PHE A 422 18.07 -1.10 -26.00
N ALA A 423 17.66 -0.49 -27.10
CA ALA A 423 16.27 -0.09 -27.28
C ALA A 423 15.32 -1.32 -27.26
N ASP A 424 15.73 -2.41 -27.88
CA ASP A 424 14.96 -3.68 -27.91
C ASP A 424 15.07 -4.50 -26.62
N SER A 425 15.92 -4.09 -25.66
CA SER A 425 15.97 -4.74 -24.36
C SER A 425 14.74 -4.43 -23.52
N ASP A 426 14.42 -5.29 -22.53
CA ASP A 426 13.29 -5.09 -21.61
C ASP A 426 13.38 -3.75 -20.88
N VAL A 427 14.59 -3.30 -20.56
CA VAL A 427 14.84 -1.97 -19.99
C VAL A 427 14.52 -0.85 -20.99
N GLY A 428 14.88 -1.03 -22.27
CA GLY A 428 14.57 -0.07 -23.33
C GLY A 428 13.07 0.03 -23.58
N LEU A 429 12.39 -1.10 -23.69
CA LEU A 429 10.94 -1.19 -23.90
C LEU A 429 10.15 -0.62 -22.70
N SER A 430 10.54 -0.93 -21.48
CA SER A 430 9.95 -0.34 -20.27
C SER A 430 10.10 1.17 -20.24
N ARG A 431 11.27 1.71 -20.61
CA ARG A 431 11.48 3.16 -20.73
C ARG A 431 10.74 3.82 -21.88
N ALA A 432 10.42 3.06 -22.93
CA ALA A 432 9.53 3.51 -24.00
C ALA A 432 8.07 3.63 -23.54
N GLY A 433 7.72 3.04 -22.42
CA GLY A 433 6.42 3.12 -21.79
C GLY A 433 5.58 1.85 -21.88
N LEU A 434 6.16 0.74 -22.35
CA LEU A 434 5.48 -0.56 -22.33
C LEU A 434 5.44 -1.08 -20.89
N THR A 435 4.29 -1.62 -20.52
CA THR A 435 4.11 -2.34 -19.25
C THR A 435 4.81 -3.69 -19.28
N TRP A 436 5.07 -4.28 -18.14
CA TRP A 436 5.72 -5.59 -18.07
C TRP A 436 4.91 -6.69 -18.80
N ASP A 437 3.60 -6.63 -18.70
CA ASP A 437 2.71 -7.57 -19.42
C ASP A 437 2.85 -7.43 -20.95
N GLU A 438 2.96 -6.20 -21.46
CA GLU A 438 3.19 -5.94 -22.88
C GLU A 438 4.57 -6.41 -23.34
N ILE A 439 5.60 -6.20 -22.50
CA ILE A 439 6.96 -6.70 -22.78
C ILE A 439 6.98 -8.24 -22.83
N ASN A 440 6.34 -8.90 -21.86
CA ASN A 440 6.22 -10.36 -21.85
C ASN A 440 5.45 -10.89 -23.07
N ALA A 441 4.34 -10.24 -23.43
CA ALA A 441 3.58 -10.59 -24.63
C ALA A 441 4.42 -10.43 -25.91
N HIS A 442 5.19 -9.36 -26.01
CA HIS A 442 6.11 -9.13 -27.14
C HIS A 442 7.20 -10.19 -27.20
N ARG A 443 7.82 -10.54 -26.07
CA ARG A 443 8.83 -11.61 -25.98
C ARG A 443 8.25 -12.98 -26.32
N ALA A 444 7.04 -13.28 -25.92
CA ALA A 444 6.34 -14.51 -26.28
C ALA A 444 6.11 -14.59 -27.80
N TYR A 445 5.68 -13.48 -28.41
CA TYR A 445 5.51 -13.38 -29.86
C TYR A 445 6.83 -13.56 -30.61
N GLU A 446 7.92 -12.92 -30.19
CA GLU A 446 9.24 -13.10 -30.79
C GLU A 446 9.72 -14.55 -30.70
N ARG A 447 9.54 -15.22 -29.54
CA ARG A 447 9.88 -16.64 -29.38
C ARG A 447 9.10 -17.52 -30.36
N GLN A 448 7.80 -17.26 -30.49
CA GLN A 448 6.94 -17.97 -31.43
C GLN A 448 7.42 -17.79 -32.90
N GLN A 449 7.75 -16.55 -33.26
CA GLN A 449 8.28 -16.24 -34.61
C GLN A 449 9.63 -16.92 -34.87
N ARG A 450 10.55 -16.91 -33.93
CA ARG A 450 11.87 -17.58 -34.04
C ARG A 450 11.66 -19.10 -34.22
N THR A 451 10.76 -19.69 -33.47
CA THR A 451 10.43 -21.11 -33.57
C THR A 451 9.82 -21.42 -34.92
N GLN A 452 8.89 -20.59 -35.40
CA GLN A 452 8.28 -20.78 -36.72
C GLN A 452 9.31 -20.65 -37.85
N ASN A 453 10.18 -19.64 -37.79
CA ASN A 453 11.26 -19.47 -38.80
C ASN A 453 12.23 -20.65 -38.78
N ALA A 454 12.62 -21.16 -37.60
CA ALA A 454 13.47 -22.36 -37.50
C ALA A 454 12.79 -23.62 -38.11
N ILE A 455 11.48 -23.79 -37.92
CA ILE A 455 10.70 -24.87 -38.53
C ILE A 455 10.68 -24.71 -40.05
N ASP A 456 10.48 -23.50 -40.55
CA ASP A 456 10.43 -23.23 -41.98
C ASP A 456 11.80 -23.40 -42.65
N GLU A 457 12.88 -23.00 -41.97
CA GLU A 457 14.27 -23.30 -42.42
C GLU A 457 14.54 -24.81 -42.46
N LEU A 458 14.12 -25.56 -41.44
CA LEU A 458 14.25 -27.02 -41.44
C LEU A 458 13.44 -27.68 -42.59
N ARG A 459 12.24 -27.18 -42.82
CA ARG A 459 11.42 -27.65 -43.95
C ARG A 459 12.07 -27.36 -45.30
N ALA A 460 12.66 -26.17 -45.48
CA ALA A 460 13.38 -25.77 -46.65
C ALA A 460 14.62 -26.68 -46.89
N LYS A 461 15.42 -26.94 -45.82
CA LYS A 461 16.58 -27.86 -45.87
C LYS A 461 16.18 -29.31 -46.23
N ILE A 462 15.04 -29.79 -45.69
CA ILE A 462 14.53 -31.11 -46.02
C ILE A 462 14.03 -31.17 -47.50
N ALA A 463 13.42 -30.10 -48.01
CA ALA A 463 12.98 -30.00 -49.40
C ALA A 463 14.18 -30.02 -50.37
N THR A 464 15.24 -29.23 -50.08
CA THR A 464 16.49 -29.25 -50.88
C THR A 464 17.19 -30.60 -50.83
N ALA A 465 17.31 -31.22 -49.65
CA ALA A 465 17.91 -32.57 -49.54
C ALA A 465 17.12 -33.64 -50.30
N LYS A 466 15.78 -33.53 -50.41
CA LYS A 466 14.95 -34.41 -51.25
C LYS A 466 15.17 -34.18 -52.72
N THR A 467 15.42 -32.94 -53.15
CA THR A 467 15.68 -32.59 -54.54
C THR A 467 17.06 -33.13 -54.99
N ASP A 468 18.12 -32.96 -54.16
CA ASP A 468 19.44 -33.50 -54.40
C ASP A 468 19.44 -35.03 -54.46
N THR A 469 18.66 -35.70 -53.62
CA THR A 469 18.54 -37.19 -53.66
C THR A 469 17.77 -37.66 -54.86
N GLN A 470 16.86 -36.86 -55.44
CA GLN A 470 16.20 -37.20 -56.70
C GLN A 470 17.08 -36.94 -57.93
N GLU A 471 17.91 -35.90 -57.93
CA GLU A 471 18.89 -35.65 -59.00
C GLU A 471 20.01 -36.71 -59.03
N ASP A 472 20.53 -37.15 -57.88
CA ASP A 472 21.50 -38.26 -57.80
C ASP A 472 20.88 -39.59 -58.22
N ALA A 473 19.61 -39.85 -57.93
CA ALA A 473 18.91 -41.05 -58.42
C ALA A 473 18.62 -41.04 -59.95
N ALA A 474 18.43 -39.85 -60.53
CA ALA A 474 18.25 -39.64 -61.92
C ALA A 474 19.56 -39.76 -62.72
N ASN A 475 20.68 -39.33 -62.16
CA ASN A 475 22.02 -39.41 -62.77
C ASN A 475 22.65 -40.81 -62.63
N GLY A 476 22.22 -41.63 -61.68
CA GLY A 476 22.70 -43.02 -61.51
C GLY A 476 22.10 -44.05 -62.51
N GLN A 477 21.17 -43.66 -63.36
CA GLN A 477 20.56 -44.57 -64.37
C GLN A 477 21.19 -44.51 -65.80
N GLN A 478 22.21 -43.69 -65.99
CA GLN A 478 22.99 -43.72 -67.25
C GLN A 478 24.28 -44.54 -67.06
N GLN A 479 24.15 -45.89 -67.06
CA GLN A 479 25.28 -46.79 -67.31
C GLN A 479 25.53 -46.85 -68.80
N PRO A 480 26.80 -46.75 -69.28
CA PRO A 480 27.18 -46.96 -70.69
C PRO A 480 27.00 -48.42 -71.06
N ALA A 481 26.37 -48.65 -72.20
CA ALA A 481 26.19 -49.98 -72.81
C ALA A 481 27.54 -50.69 -73.02
N ALA A 482 27.61 -51.92 -72.54
CA ALA A 482 28.75 -52.80 -72.73
C ALA A 482 29.01 -53.10 -74.21
N GLU A 483 30.20 -52.82 -74.71
CA GLU A 483 30.75 -53.17 -76.00
C GLU A 483 30.89 -54.68 -76.13
N GLN A 484 30.22 -55.31 -77.07
CA GLN A 484 30.38 -56.76 -77.39
C GLN A 484 31.63 -56.97 -78.20
N PRO A 485 32.50 -57.97 -77.92
CA PRO A 485 33.64 -58.32 -78.77
C PRO A 485 33.22 -59.08 -80.00
N GLN A 486 33.63 -58.63 -81.16
CA GLN A 486 33.53 -59.38 -82.41
C GLN A 486 34.53 -60.56 -82.44
N PRO A 487 34.16 -61.71 -83.04
CA PRO A 487 35.07 -62.86 -83.23
C PRO A 487 35.95 -62.67 -84.43
N GLY A 488 37.24 -62.70 -84.22
CA GLY A 488 38.26 -62.70 -85.25
C GLY A 488 38.36 -63.99 -85.96
N ALA A 489 38.49 -63.87 -87.22
CA ALA A 489 38.69 -64.98 -88.16
C ALA A 489 40.21 -65.16 -88.45
N ALA A 490 40.54 -66.45 -88.61
CA ALA A 490 41.78 -67.08 -89.14
C ALA A 490 42.97 -67.10 -88.23
#